data_7a9b2c3a6c8183dd8a45f5ee9ab8cfaa
#
_entry.id   7a9b2c3a6c8183dd8a45f5ee9ab8cfaa
#
_cell.length_a   1.000
_cell.length_b   1.000
_cell.length_c   1.000
_cell.angle_alpha   90.00
_cell.angle_beta   90.00
_cell.angle_gamma   90.00
#
_symmetry.space_group_name_H-M   'P 1'
#
loop_
_entity.id
_entity.type
_entity.pdbx_description
1 polymer ?
#
loop_
_entity_poly.entity_id
_entity_poly.type
_entity_poly.pdbx_seq_one_letter_code
_entity_poly.pdbx_strand_id
1 'polypeptide(L)'
;MPIEISYGSLEKQKIDFYEGKSDKILIWVHGGGWLFGDKSSERWVRRFHNHFLDHENRNIYMIGYRTGEATAPYAVDDVMCAYKKILEDANYRNFSKDDIVVAGASAGGHLALMVGFASDSFNGKCISIIKPKSVINIFGITEIKKTS
;
A
#
# COMPACT_ATOMS: atom_id res chain seq x y z
N MET A 1 -10.73 1.64 15.71
CA MET A 1 -11.54 1.53 14.47
C MET A 1 -10.85 2.28 13.34
N PRO A 2 -10.59 1.65 12.22
CA PRO A 2 -10.01 2.36 11.08
C PRO A 2 -11.02 3.31 10.42
N ILE A 3 -10.47 4.32 9.77
CA ILE A 3 -11.23 5.18 8.87
C ILE A 3 -11.03 4.62 7.46
N GLU A 4 -12.12 4.36 6.74
CA GLU A 4 -12.04 3.89 5.37
C GLU A 4 -11.98 5.06 4.40
N ILE A 5 -10.99 5.04 3.51
CA ILE A 5 -10.76 6.10 2.52
C ILE A 5 -10.86 5.47 1.13
N SER A 6 -11.74 5.99 0.28
CA SER A 6 -11.84 5.54 -1.12
C SER A 6 -10.85 6.29 -2.00
N TYR A 7 -10.14 5.56 -2.86
CA TYR A 7 -9.27 6.16 -3.87
C TYR A 7 -9.76 5.92 -5.31
N GLY A 8 -10.82 5.17 -5.46
CA GLY A 8 -11.49 4.89 -6.74
C GLY A 8 -12.94 4.49 -6.52
N SER A 9 -13.64 4.19 -7.60
CA SER A 9 -15.08 3.88 -7.58
C SER A 9 -15.40 2.42 -7.25
N LEU A 10 -14.40 1.53 -7.32
CA LEU A 10 -14.61 0.10 -7.11
C LEU A 10 -14.50 -0.25 -5.63
N GLU A 11 -15.17 -1.34 -5.24
CA GLU A 11 -15.23 -1.82 -3.84
C GLU A 11 -13.85 -2.07 -3.25
N LYS A 12 -12.95 -2.66 -4.02
CA LYS A 12 -11.58 -2.97 -3.59
C LYS A 12 -10.65 -1.76 -3.57
N GLN A 13 -11.06 -0.63 -4.12
CA GLN A 13 -10.26 0.59 -4.20
C GLN A 13 -10.44 1.45 -2.96
N LYS A 14 -10.11 0.88 -1.82
CA LYS A 14 -10.25 1.52 -0.51
C LYS A 14 -9.02 1.28 0.35
N ILE A 15 -8.81 2.18 1.29
CA ILE A 15 -7.70 2.16 2.22
C ILE A 15 -8.27 2.19 3.64
N ASP A 16 -7.75 1.36 4.53
CA ASP A 16 -8.04 1.47 5.96
C ASP A 16 -6.93 2.29 6.63
N PHE A 17 -7.32 3.37 7.27
CA PHE A 17 -6.40 4.27 7.97
C PHE A 17 -6.53 4.10 9.48
N TYR A 18 -5.38 3.90 10.13
CA TYR A 18 -5.25 3.81 11.59
C TYR A 18 -4.36 4.94 12.07
N GLU A 19 -4.92 5.86 12.85
CA GLU A 19 -4.19 7.02 13.34
C GLU A 19 -3.18 6.64 14.42
N GLY A 20 -1.95 7.12 14.27
CA GLY A 20 -0.90 7.01 15.25
C GLY A 20 -0.71 8.31 16.05
N LYS A 21 0.36 8.38 16.84
CA LYS A 21 0.67 9.55 17.68
C LYS A 21 1.84 10.38 17.13
N SER A 22 2.44 9.97 16.03
CA SER A 22 3.51 10.73 15.35
C SER A 22 3.02 11.25 14.01
N ASP A 23 3.89 11.91 13.28
CA ASP A 23 3.63 12.35 11.90
C ASP A 23 4.18 11.37 10.85
N LYS A 24 4.74 10.24 11.28
CA LYS A 24 5.34 9.24 10.40
C LYS A 24 4.29 8.31 9.82
N ILE A 25 4.56 7.75 8.64
CA ILE A 25 3.62 6.95 7.88
C ILE A 25 4.18 5.56 7.59
N LEU A 26 3.35 4.54 7.80
CA LEU A 26 3.56 3.19 7.27
C LEU A 26 2.42 2.84 6.34
N ILE A 27 2.76 2.38 5.14
CA ILE A 27 1.79 1.88 4.16
C ILE A 27 1.99 0.37 4.03
N TRP A 28 0.91 -0.38 4.20
CA TRP A 28 0.91 -1.83 4.08
C TRP A 28 0.15 -2.29 2.85
N VAL A 29 0.78 -3.19 2.07
CA VAL A 29 0.17 -3.81 0.89
C VAL A 29 0.07 -5.31 1.13
N HIS A 30 -1.16 -5.84 1.17
CA HIS A 30 -1.40 -7.25 1.48
C HIS A 30 -0.93 -8.18 0.36
N GLY A 31 -0.65 -9.44 0.71
CA GLY A 31 -0.35 -10.52 -0.23
C GLY A 31 -1.62 -11.26 -0.64
N GLY A 32 -1.45 -12.43 -1.27
CA GLY A 32 -2.52 -13.31 -1.72
C GLY A 32 -2.36 -13.77 -3.17
N GLY A 33 -1.15 -13.67 -3.73
CA GLY A 33 -0.85 -14.11 -5.09
C GLY A 33 -1.59 -13.35 -6.18
N TRP A 34 -2.04 -12.13 -5.89
CA TRP A 34 -2.89 -11.28 -6.74
C TRP A 34 -4.31 -11.83 -6.96
N LEU A 35 -4.64 -13.02 -6.45
CA LEU A 35 -5.93 -13.66 -6.67
C LEU A 35 -6.92 -13.42 -5.54
N PHE A 36 -6.43 -13.26 -4.32
CA PHE A 36 -7.26 -13.05 -3.13
C PHE A 36 -6.50 -12.24 -2.10
N GLY A 37 -7.14 -12.02 -0.95
CA GLY A 37 -6.62 -11.19 0.11
C GLY A 37 -7.40 -9.89 0.22
N ASP A 38 -7.21 -9.19 1.32
CA ASP A 38 -7.94 -7.96 1.63
C ASP A 38 -7.08 -7.05 2.51
N LYS A 39 -7.36 -5.73 2.45
CA LYS A 39 -6.70 -4.73 3.30
C LYS A 39 -6.90 -4.96 4.79
N SER A 40 -8.00 -5.64 5.15
CA SER A 40 -8.37 -5.95 6.53
C SER A 40 -7.97 -7.35 6.97
N SER A 41 -7.06 -8.02 6.24
CA SER A 41 -6.59 -9.36 6.61
C SER A 41 -6.09 -9.38 8.05
N GLU A 42 -6.82 -10.06 8.93
CA GLU A 42 -6.68 -10.00 10.39
C GLU A 42 -5.26 -10.31 10.88
N ARG A 43 -4.61 -11.29 10.27
CA ARG A 43 -3.26 -11.70 10.65
C ARG A 43 -2.24 -10.55 10.56
N TRP A 44 -2.30 -9.78 9.47
CA TRP A 44 -1.37 -8.69 9.23
C TRP A 44 -1.75 -7.43 9.97
N VAL A 45 -3.04 -7.12 10.04
CA VAL A 45 -3.56 -6.00 10.83
C VAL A 45 -3.07 -6.11 12.27
N ARG A 46 -3.25 -7.29 12.89
CA ARG A 46 -2.85 -7.51 14.28
C ARG A 46 -1.35 -7.36 14.47
N ARG A 47 -0.55 -7.94 13.56
CA ARG A 47 0.91 -7.93 13.66
C ARG A 47 1.50 -6.54 13.51
N PHE A 48 1.04 -5.79 12.50
CA PHE A 48 1.53 -4.45 12.25
C PHE A 48 0.98 -3.42 13.21
N HIS A 49 -0.25 -3.57 13.62
CA HIS A 49 -0.85 -2.72 14.63
C HIS A 49 -0.03 -2.73 15.92
N ASN A 50 0.32 -3.91 16.40
CA ASN A 50 1.06 -4.02 17.64
C ASN A 50 2.51 -3.51 17.53
N HIS A 51 3.11 -3.62 16.36
CA HIS A 51 4.50 -3.20 16.20
C HIS A 51 4.62 -1.72 15.82
N PHE A 52 4.00 -1.31 14.74
CA PHE A 52 4.22 0.03 14.18
C PHE A 52 3.30 1.10 14.77
N LEU A 53 2.07 0.76 15.13
CA LEU A 53 1.18 1.71 15.77
C LEU A 53 1.55 1.91 17.25
N ASP A 54 1.70 0.81 17.98
CA ASP A 54 1.92 0.86 19.43
C ASP A 54 3.37 1.21 19.80
N HIS A 55 4.36 0.72 19.05
CA HIS A 55 5.77 0.93 19.37
C HIS A 55 6.39 2.13 18.66
N GLU A 56 6.09 2.36 17.38
CA GLU A 56 6.67 3.45 16.61
C GLU A 56 5.72 4.64 16.45
N ASN A 57 4.49 4.51 16.90
CA ASN A 57 3.45 5.55 16.81
C ASN A 57 3.17 6.02 15.37
N ARG A 58 3.42 5.17 14.38
CA ARG A 58 3.20 5.50 12.98
C ARG A 58 1.71 5.51 12.63
N ASN A 59 1.34 6.38 11.73
CA ASN A 59 0.04 6.33 11.07
C ASN A 59 0.08 5.21 10.03
N ILE A 60 -0.89 4.31 10.04
CA ILE A 60 -0.90 3.12 9.20
C ILE A 60 -2.01 3.21 8.16
N TYR A 61 -1.64 3.07 6.89
CA TYR A 61 -2.57 2.95 5.77
C TYR A 61 -2.46 1.54 5.19
N MET A 62 -3.55 0.79 5.23
CA MET A 62 -3.62 -0.55 4.65
C MET A 62 -4.36 -0.48 3.32
N ILE A 63 -3.68 -0.76 2.23
CA ILE A 63 -4.21 -0.62 0.87
C ILE A 63 -4.97 -1.86 0.44
N GLY A 64 -6.23 -1.68 0.01
CA GLY A 64 -6.97 -2.65 -0.79
C GLY A 64 -6.69 -2.42 -2.27
N TYR A 65 -6.69 -3.48 -3.07
CA TYR A 65 -6.50 -3.40 -4.52
C TYR A 65 -7.26 -4.53 -5.20
N ARG A 66 -7.51 -4.38 -6.51
CA ARG A 66 -8.21 -5.41 -7.28
C ARG A 66 -7.42 -6.70 -7.33
N THR A 67 -8.10 -7.80 -7.02
CA THR A 67 -7.56 -9.16 -7.07
C THR A 67 -8.42 -10.01 -8.02
N GLY A 68 -7.90 -11.18 -8.43
CA GLY A 68 -8.63 -12.09 -9.31
C GLY A 68 -7.97 -12.24 -10.68
N GLU A 69 -8.69 -12.81 -11.63
CA GLU A 69 -8.16 -13.18 -12.94
C GLU A 69 -7.65 -12.00 -13.78
N ALA A 70 -8.24 -10.83 -13.61
CA ALA A 70 -7.87 -9.62 -14.37
C ALA A 70 -6.99 -8.66 -13.57
N THR A 71 -6.20 -9.18 -12.65
CA THR A 71 -5.44 -8.34 -11.71
C THR A 71 -4.33 -7.52 -12.36
N ALA A 72 -3.52 -8.13 -13.23
CA ALA A 72 -2.41 -7.42 -13.86
C ALA A 72 -2.87 -6.78 -15.18
N PRO A 73 -2.59 -5.50 -15.44
CA PRO A 73 -1.77 -4.57 -14.66
C PRO A 73 -2.54 -3.78 -13.61
N TYR A 74 -3.82 -4.07 -13.37
CA TYR A 74 -4.72 -3.26 -12.56
C TYR A 74 -4.29 -3.16 -11.09
N ALA A 75 -3.69 -4.21 -10.53
CA ALA A 75 -3.21 -4.17 -9.14
C ALA A 75 -2.11 -3.13 -8.96
N VAL A 76 -1.19 -3.01 -9.91
CA VAL A 76 -0.13 -1.99 -9.88
C VAL A 76 -0.73 -0.59 -9.96
N ASP A 77 -1.65 -0.38 -10.89
CA ASP A 77 -2.33 0.90 -11.04
C ASP A 77 -3.11 1.26 -9.77
N ASP A 78 -3.81 0.30 -9.17
CA ASP A 78 -4.55 0.52 -7.93
C ASP A 78 -3.63 0.95 -6.80
N VAL A 79 -2.52 0.26 -6.59
CA VAL A 79 -1.58 0.57 -5.50
C VAL A 79 -0.91 1.93 -5.74
N MET A 80 -0.58 2.26 -6.99
CA MET A 80 -0.04 3.57 -7.33
C MET A 80 -1.05 4.69 -7.09
N CYS A 81 -2.32 4.46 -7.42
CA CYS A 81 -3.40 5.41 -7.17
C CYS A 81 -3.71 5.54 -5.68
N ALA A 82 -3.66 4.44 -4.95
CA ALA A 82 -3.81 4.47 -3.50
C ALA A 82 -2.68 5.27 -2.84
N TYR A 83 -1.46 5.08 -3.28
CA TYR A 83 -0.31 5.84 -2.79
C TYR A 83 -0.50 7.36 -3.01
N LYS A 84 -0.94 7.75 -4.19
CA LYS A 84 -1.26 9.15 -4.49
C LYS A 84 -2.33 9.69 -3.53
N LYS A 85 -3.38 8.92 -3.30
CA LYS A 85 -4.44 9.30 -2.35
C LYS A 85 -3.92 9.43 -0.92
N ILE A 86 -3.03 8.55 -0.50
CA ILE A 86 -2.40 8.61 0.82
C ILE A 86 -1.59 9.89 0.97
N LEU A 87 -0.85 10.31 -0.06
CA LEU A 87 -0.10 11.57 -0.01
C LEU A 87 -1.03 12.79 0.13
N GLU A 88 -2.18 12.77 -0.54
CA GLU A 88 -3.20 13.82 -0.39
C GLU A 88 -3.77 13.83 1.04
N ASP A 89 -4.11 12.68 1.57
CA ASP A 89 -4.64 12.54 2.94
C ASP A 89 -3.59 12.95 3.99
N ALA A 90 -2.34 12.54 3.79
CA ALA A 90 -1.23 12.92 4.66
C ALA A 90 -1.01 14.43 4.68
N ASN A 91 -1.14 15.08 3.53
CA ASN A 91 -1.05 16.54 3.44
C ASN A 91 -2.18 17.21 4.21
N TYR A 92 -3.39 16.71 4.06
CA TYR A 92 -4.57 17.20 4.80
C TYR A 92 -4.40 17.07 6.31
N ARG A 93 -3.79 15.97 6.78
CA ARG A 93 -3.57 15.67 8.21
C ARG A 93 -2.27 16.25 8.76
N ASN A 94 -1.46 16.92 7.95
CA ASN A 94 -0.15 17.46 8.31
C ASN A 94 0.85 16.40 8.75
N PHE A 95 0.80 15.22 8.13
CA PHE A 95 1.82 14.18 8.33
C PHE A 95 3.07 14.48 7.49
N SER A 96 4.23 13.99 7.97
CA SER A 96 5.49 14.14 7.26
C SER A 96 5.53 13.24 6.03
N LYS A 97 5.86 13.81 4.87
CA LYS A 97 6.12 13.06 3.64
C LYS A 97 7.60 12.66 3.50
N ASP A 98 8.42 13.03 4.48
CA ASP A 98 9.85 12.69 4.51
C ASP A 98 10.13 11.34 5.19
N ASP A 99 9.16 10.79 5.91
CA ASP A 99 9.30 9.49 6.59
C ASP A 99 8.10 8.58 6.26
N ILE A 100 8.07 8.11 5.02
CA ILE A 100 7.08 7.16 4.54
C ILE A 100 7.77 5.81 4.34
N VAL A 101 7.27 4.78 5.00
CA VAL A 101 7.70 3.39 4.79
C VAL A 101 6.58 2.65 4.10
N VAL A 102 6.88 1.99 2.98
CA VAL A 102 5.94 1.10 2.30
C VAL A 102 6.41 -0.33 2.51
N ALA A 103 5.53 -1.18 3.00
CA ALA A 103 5.82 -2.58 3.28
C ALA A 103 4.77 -3.48 2.65
N GLY A 104 5.18 -4.68 2.27
CA GLY A 104 4.26 -5.66 1.73
C GLY A 104 4.85 -7.05 1.77
N ALA A 105 3.99 -8.07 1.73
CA ALA A 105 4.38 -9.47 1.76
C ALA A 105 3.93 -10.18 0.48
N SER A 106 4.80 -11.05 -0.06
CA SER A 106 4.53 -11.84 -1.25
C SER A 106 4.13 -10.94 -2.44
N ALA A 107 2.94 -11.11 -3.02
CA ALA A 107 2.43 -10.22 -4.08
C ALA A 107 2.41 -8.75 -3.64
N GLY A 108 2.06 -8.49 -2.37
CA GLY A 108 2.11 -7.15 -1.79
C GLY A 108 3.52 -6.60 -1.71
N GLY A 109 4.52 -7.44 -1.50
CA GLY A 109 5.93 -7.04 -1.55
C GLY A 109 6.35 -6.55 -2.93
N HIS A 110 5.94 -7.24 -3.97
CA HIS A 110 6.14 -6.80 -5.36
C HIS A 110 5.48 -5.45 -5.61
N LEU A 111 4.22 -5.30 -5.19
CA LEU A 111 3.48 -4.05 -5.36
C LEU A 111 4.10 -2.89 -4.58
N ALA A 112 4.62 -3.16 -3.38
CA ALA A 112 5.36 -2.17 -2.59
C ALA A 112 6.61 -1.69 -3.32
N LEU A 113 7.36 -2.60 -3.97
CA LEU A 113 8.51 -2.25 -4.81
C LEU A 113 8.08 -1.37 -5.99
N MET A 114 6.95 -1.66 -6.60
CA MET A 114 6.43 -0.84 -7.71
C MET A 114 6.15 0.59 -7.24
N VAL A 115 5.57 0.77 -6.07
CA VAL A 115 5.35 2.10 -5.48
C VAL A 115 6.67 2.84 -5.29
N GLY A 116 7.69 2.14 -4.80
CA GLY A 116 8.99 2.76 -4.51
C GLY A 116 9.82 3.08 -5.74
N PHE A 117 9.74 2.27 -6.78
CA PHE A 117 10.70 2.32 -7.88
C PHE A 117 10.08 2.54 -9.27
N ALA A 118 8.78 2.36 -9.45
CA ALA A 118 8.17 2.64 -10.74
C ALA A 118 8.17 4.15 -11.06
N SER A 119 8.45 4.48 -12.30
CA SER A 119 8.45 5.87 -12.75
C SER A 119 7.03 6.43 -12.92
N ASP A 120 6.09 5.58 -13.32
CA ASP A 120 4.68 5.94 -13.50
C ASP A 120 3.80 4.68 -13.43
N SER A 121 2.48 4.86 -13.38
CA SER A 121 1.53 3.78 -13.50
C SER A 121 1.41 3.31 -14.96
N PHE A 122 0.89 2.10 -15.18
CA PHE A 122 0.70 1.54 -16.51
C PHE A 122 -0.18 2.41 -17.42
N ASN A 123 -1.21 3.02 -16.85
CA ASN A 123 -2.13 3.86 -17.60
C ASN A 123 -1.81 5.37 -17.50
N GLY A 124 -0.72 5.74 -16.81
CA GLY A 124 -0.28 7.11 -16.63
C GLY A 124 -1.18 8.00 -15.79
N LYS A 125 -2.19 7.43 -15.11
CA LYS A 125 -3.18 8.21 -14.34
C LYS A 125 -2.71 8.61 -12.95
N CYS A 126 -1.89 7.76 -12.32
CA CYS A 126 -1.47 7.97 -10.94
C CYS A 126 0.05 8.00 -10.86
N ILE A 127 0.59 9.19 -10.94
CA ILE A 127 2.03 9.45 -10.84
C ILE A 127 2.26 10.25 -9.57
N SER A 128 3.28 9.90 -8.82
CA SER A 128 3.75 10.70 -7.68
C SER A 128 5.24 10.94 -7.77
N ILE A 129 5.62 12.20 -7.61
CA ILE A 129 7.02 12.62 -7.54
C ILE A 129 7.62 12.38 -6.15
N ILE A 130 6.78 12.20 -5.13
CA ILE A 130 7.21 11.94 -3.77
C ILE A 130 7.36 10.43 -3.59
N LYS A 131 8.59 9.98 -3.39
CA LYS A 131 8.88 8.56 -3.18
C LYS A 131 8.95 8.23 -1.68
N PRO A 132 8.63 6.99 -1.29
CA PRO A 132 8.82 6.58 0.10
C PRO A 132 10.31 6.61 0.47
N LYS A 133 10.58 6.84 1.75
CA LYS A 133 11.93 6.79 2.31
C LYS A 133 12.52 5.39 2.23
N SER A 134 11.70 4.37 2.47
CA SER A 134 12.12 2.97 2.40
C SER A 134 10.97 2.06 1.99
N VAL A 135 11.34 0.92 1.41
CA VAL A 135 10.41 -0.15 1.03
C VAL A 135 10.86 -1.43 1.73
N ILE A 136 9.94 -2.09 2.43
CA ILE A 136 10.18 -3.38 3.09
C ILE A 136 9.44 -4.44 2.30
N ASN A 137 10.21 -5.32 1.65
CA ASN A 137 9.69 -6.43 0.87
C ASN A 137 9.85 -7.73 1.64
N ILE A 138 8.74 -8.31 2.09
CA ILE A 138 8.74 -9.56 2.85
C ILE A 138 8.37 -10.70 1.90
N PHE A 139 9.36 -11.46 1.47
CA PHE A 139 9.20 -12.58 0.52
C PHE A 139 8.47 -12.18 -0.78
N GLY A 140 8.65 -10.95 -1.21
CA GLY A 140 8.02 -10.44 -2.42
C GLY A 140 8.64 -11.02 -3.69
N ILE A 141 7.81 -11.16 -4.72
CA ILE A 141 8.25 -11.58 -6.05
C ILE A 141 8.89 -10.38 -6.73
N THR A 142 10.16 -10.50 -7.10
CA THR A 142 10.92 -9.43 -7.74
C THR A 142 11.02 -9.60 -9.25
N GLU A 143 10.85 -10.83 -9.73
CA GLU A 143 10.90 -11.16 -11.16
C GLU A 143 9.85 -12.22 -11.47
N ILE A 144 9.07 -11.99 -12.52
CA ILE A 144 8.12 -12.97 -13.04
C ILE A 144 8.66 -13.47 -14.38
N LYS A 145 9.10 -14.73 -14.41
CA LYS A 145 9.54 -15.34 -15.66
C LYS A 145 8.37 -15.98 -16.37
N LYS A 146 8.29 -15.74 -17.67
CA LYS A 146 7.32 -16.42 -18.51
C LYS A 146 7.74 -17.89 -18.65
N THR A 147 6.91 -18.78 -18.15
CA THR A 147 7.10 -20.22 -18.36
C THR A 147 6.60 -20.57 -19.75
N SER A 148 7.47 -21.13 -20.54
CA SER A 148 7.13 -21.64 -21.88
C SER A 148 6.35 -22.94 -21.81
#